data_9a1d6eaf28d83074fb301643e656c416
#
_entry.id   9a1d6eaf28d83074fb301643e656c416
#
_cell.length_a   1.000
_cell.length_b   1.000
_cell.length_c   1.000
_cell.angle_alpha   90.00
_cell.angle_beta   90.00
_cell.angle_gamma   90.00
#
_symmetry.space_group_name_H-M   'P 1'
#
loop_
_entity.id
_entity.type
_entity.pdbx_description
1 polymer ?
#
loop_
_entity_poly.entity_id
_entity_poly.type
_entity_poly.pdbx_seq_one_letter_code
_entity_poly.pdbx_strand_id
1 'polypeptide(L)'
;MDDLRDRKKGYNELPIDVNHPKFDEPVVDTARYGLAGQAYYSRSNAATEEPLPGAPTTQFVRKSVAEILAKINASLSDPKITELFGSEVELYIEDALRPVTLQTHLYDNLIPELLHRNHPDITDDEVVARLKDIIGLPSSDPNKPSPHATGGALDVILRFKQATPMFVEGSNVPMGHVDGETGARINPDYFEMSEVTSDEDKIAQRNRRAYYAIMTGAAFGVDTGLVNNPTEWWHWGMGDQLSAKVHGDEAAYYSLAEPEAV
;
A
#
# COMPACT_ATOMS: atom_id res chain seq x y z
N MET A 1 21.79 -7.67 11.34
CA MET A 1 20.75 -6.70 10.96
C MET A 1 19.43 -7.38 11.23
N ASP A 2 18.58 -6.83 12.09
CA ASP A 2 17.25 -7.40 12.32
C ASP A 2 16.48 -7.34 11.01
N ASP A 3 15.85 -8.44 10.64
CA ASP A 3 15.01 -8.47 9.43
C ASP A 3 13.86 -7.48 9.62
N LEU A 4 13.72 -6.49 8.72
CA LEU A 4 12.63 -5.50 8.77
C LEU A 4 11.26 -6.18 8.85
N ARG A 5 11.12 -7.37 8.24
CA ARG A 5 9.90 -8.18 8.29
C ARG A 5 9.56 -8.67 9.69
N ASP A 6 10.54 -8.82 10.56
CA ASP A 6 10.30 -9.18 11.95
C ASP A 6 9.64 -8.06 12.75
N ARG A 7 9.83 -6.81 12.33
CA ARG A 7 9.25 -5.65 13.02
C ARG A 7 7.72 -5.63 13.00
N LYS A 8 7.09 -6.19 11.95
CA LYS A 8 5.63 -6.25 11.88
C LYS A 8 5.00 -7.36 12.73
N LYS A 9 5.78 -8.33 13.23
CA LYS A 9 5.23 -9.46 14.01
C LYS A 9 4.48 -8.96 15.23
N GLY A 10 3.25 -9.46 15.40
CA GLY A 10 2.36 -9.08 16.51
C GLY A 10 1.85 -7.64 16.46
N TYR A 11 1.80 -7.02 15.28
CA TYR A 11 1.31 -5.65 15.13
C TYR A 11 -0.11 -5.48 15.68
N ASN A 12 -0.97 -6.47 15.52
CA ASN A 12 -2.35 -6.46 15.98
C ASN A 12 -2.50 -6.61 17.51
N GLU A 13 -1.40 -6.80 18.24
CA GLU A 13 -1.37 -6.76 19.70
C GLU A 13 -1.02 -5.37 20.25
N LEU A 14 -0.60 -4.44 19.38
CA LEU A 14 -0.31 -3.08 19.78
C LEU A 14 -1.62 -2.36 20.20
N PRO A 15 -1.67 -1.68 21.36
CA PRO A 15 -2.87 -0.99 21.79
C PRO A 15 -3.24 0.16 20.87
N ILE A 16 -4.51 0.55 20.87
CA ILE A 16 -5.00 1.76 20.20
C ILE A 16 -5.26 2.82 21.27
N ASP A 17 -4.63 3.99 21.14
CA ASP A 17 -4.84 5.14 22.02
C ASP A 17 -6.13 5.87 21.64
N VAL A 18 -7.21 5.52 22.34
CA VAL A 18 -8.54 6.14 22.14
C VAL A 18 -8.59 7.62 22.56
N ASN A 19 -7.57 8.14 23.27
CA ASN A 19 -7.47 9.54 23.65
C ASN A 19 -6.63 10.37 22.70
N HIS A 20 -6.05 9.75 21.68
CA HIS A 20 -5.26 10.47 20.69
C HIS A 20 -6.13 11.48 19.92
N PRO A 21 -5.66 12.71 19.66
CA PRO A 21 -6.45 13.75 18.98
C PRO A 21 -6.98 13.37 17.59
N LYS A 22 -6.37 12.37 16.94
CA LYS A 22 -6.78 11.87 15.62
C LYS A 22 -7.59 10.56 15.68
N PHE A 23 -7.92 10.06 16.87
CA PHE A 23 -8.65 8.79 17.01
C PHE A 23 -9.93 8.76 16.17
N ASP A 24 -10.76 9.80 16.28
CA ASP A 24 -12.02 9.97 15.54
C ASP A 24 -11.88 10.81 14.27
N GLU A 25 -10.67 10.91 13.70
CA GLU A 25 -10.46 11.67 12.48
C GLU A 25 -11.31 11.10 11.34
N PRO A 26 -12.08 11.94 10.59
CA PRO A 26 -12.96 11.45 9.54
C PRO A 26 -12.16 10.85 8.38
N VAL A 27 -12.77 9.89 7.70
CA VAL A 27 -12.29 9.43 6.39
C VAL A 27 -12.88 10.32 5.29
N VAL A 28 -12.08 10.62 4.29
CA VAL A 28 -12.41 11.54 3.20
C VAL A 28 -12.13 10.92 1.84
N ASP A 29 -12.91 11.31 0.85
CA ASP A 29 -12.69 10.94 -0.55
C ASP A 29 -11.40 11.56 -1.07
N THR A 30 -10.47 10.75 -1.51
CA THR A 30 -9.15 11.15 -2.00
C THR A 30 -9.22 12.04 -3.25
N ALA A 31 -10.25 11.87 -4.08
CA ALA A 31 -10.45 12.68 -5.28
C ALA A 31 -10.67 14.16 -4.93
N ARG A 32 -11.28 14.48 -3.77
CA ARG A 32 -11.44 15.86 -3.27
C ARG A 32 -10.11 16.55 -2.94
N TYR A 33 -9.04 15.78 -2.80
CA TYR A 33 -7.67 16.25 -2.56
C TYR A 33 -6.80 16.25 -3.82
N GLY A 34 -7.40 16.02 -4.99
CA GLY A 34 -6.70 15.98 -6.27
C GLY A 34 -5.82 14.75 -6.47
N LEU A 35 -6.14 13.67 -5.77
CA LEU A 35 -5.43 12.40 -5.88
C LEU A 35 -6.15 11.49 -6.87
N ALA A 36 -5.42 10.95 -7.85
CA ALA A 36 -5.93 9.97 -8.78
C ALA A 36 -5.97 8.58 -8.12
N GLY A 37 -6.93 7.75 -8.51
CA GLY A 37 -7.03 6.39 -8.00
C GLY A 37 -8.28 5.65 -8.46
N GLN A 38 -8.20 4.35 -8.42
CA GLN A 38 -9.33 3.44 -8.60
C GLN A 38 -9.04 2.16 -7.83
N ALA A 39 -9.98 1.71 -6.99
CA ALA A 39 -9.79 0.49 -6.21
C ALA A 39 -9.44 -0.70 -7.12
N TYR A 40 -8.35 -1.36 -6.80
CA TYR A 40 -7.82 -2.49 -7.55
C TYR A 40 -8.89 -3.57 -7.76
N TYR A 41 -9.62 -3.88 -6.72
CA TYR A 41 -10.66 -4.91 -6.73
C TYR A 41 -12.01 -4.46 -7.32
N SER A 42 -12.16 -3.18 -7.67
CA SER A 42 -13.37 -2.65 -8.34
C SER A 42 -13.32 -2.74 -9.87
N ARG A 43 -12.28 -3.35 -10.42
CA ARG A 43 -12.05 -3.50 -11.86
C ARG A 43 -11.44 -4.87 -12.18
N SER A 44 -11.52 -5.29 -13.44
CA SER A 44 -10.72 -6.40 -13.94
C SER A 44 -9.21 -6.07 -13.82
N ASN A 45 -8.43 -7.03 -13.34
CA ASN A 45 -7.01 -6.90 -13.11
C ASN A 45 -6.32 -8.28 -13.17
N ALA A 46 -5.02 -8.36 -12.90
CA ALA A 46 -4.27 -9.62 -12.96
C ALA A 46 -4.70 -10.66 -11.90
N ALA A 47 -5.27 -10.21 -10.77
CA ALA A 47 -5.75 -11.11 -9.72
C ALA A 47 -7.19 -11.57 -9.97
N THR A 48 -8.04 -10.70 -10.55
CA THR A 48 -9.47 -10.95 -10.75
C THR A 48 -9.91 -10.62 -12.17
N GLU A 49 -10.67 -11.52 -12.81
CA GLU A 49 -11.23 -11.31 -14.16
C GLU A 49 -12.34 -10.24 -14.13
N GLU A 50 -13.09 -10.17 -13.02
CA GLU A 50 -14.20 -9.23 -12.82
C GLU A 50 -14.06 -8.49 -11.48
N PRO A 51 -14.75 -7.34 -11.33
CA PRO A 51 -14.81 -6.64 -10.05
C PRO A 51 -15.32 -7.53 -8.92
N LEU A 52 -14.69 -7.47 -7.75
CA LEU A 52 -15.15 -8.22 -6.59
C LEU A 52 -16.39 -7.58 -5.96
N PRO A 53 -17.35 -8.41 -5.49
CA PRO A 53 -18.51 -7.91 -4.76
C PRO A 53 -18.10 -7.11 -3.51
N GLY A 54 -18.68 -5.92 -3.36
CA GLY A 54 -18.40 -5.04 -2.21
C GLY A 54 -17.08 -4.26 -2.32
N ALA A 55 -16.34 -4.37 -3.42
CA ALA A 55 -15.20 -3.51 -3.65
C ALA A 55 -15.64 -2.05 -3.78
N PRO A 56 -15.03 -1.11 -3.03
CA PRO A 56 -15.42 0.29 -3.07
C PRO A 56 -15.06 0.89 -4.43
N THR A 57 -15.92 1.76 -4.95
CA THR A 57 -15.63 2.53 -6.18
C THR A 57 -14.98 3.88 -5.86
N THR A 58 -15.09 4.34 -4.63
CA THR A 58 -14.48 5.58 -4.13
C THR A 58 -13.37 5.22 -3.14
N GLN A 59 -12.24 5.89 -3.27
CA GLN A 59 -11.10 5.70 -2.37
C GLN A 59 -11.20 6.64 -1.17
N PHE A 60 -11.33 6.07 0.03
CA PHE A 60 -11.38 6.84 1.28
C PHE A 60 -10.12 6.58 2.11
N VAL A 61 -9.57 7.63 2.70
CA VAL A 61 -8.50 7.56 3.70
C VAL A 61 -8.77 8.55 4.83
N ARG A 62 -8.11 8.40 5.98
CA ARG A 62 -8.13 9.41 7.04
C ARG A 62 -7.70 10.76 6.48
N LYS A 63 -8.32 11.84 6.95
CA LYS A 63 -8.10 13.20 6.45
C LYS A 63 -6.62 13.61 6.47
N SER A 64 -5.90 13.35 7.55
CA SER A 64 -4.45 13.63 7.63
C SER A 64 -3.66 12.90 6.56
N VAL A 65 -4.02 11.64 6.26
CA VAL A 65 -3.38 10.85 5.19
C VAL A 65 -3.62 11.51 3.84
N ALA A 66 -4.87 11.90 3.53
CA ALA A 66 -5.19 12.61 2.28
C ALA A 66 -4.41 13.92 2.14
N GLU A 67 -4.31 14.72 3.21
CA GLU A 67 -3.56 15.98 3.22
C GLU A 67 -2.06 15.79 2.97
N ILE A 68 -1.47 14.74 3.54
CA ILE A 68 -0.06 14.38 3.33
C ILE A 68 0.15 13.94 1.89
N LEU A 69 -0.68 13.01 1.38
CA LEU A 69 -0.58 12.53 0.01
C LEU A 69 -0.75 13.66 -1.01
N ALA A 70 -1.68 14.61 -0.78
CA ALA A 70 -1.86 15.77 -1.65
C ALA A 70 -0.59 16.65 -1.69
N LYS A 71 0.08 16.86 -0.54
CA LYS A 71 1.36 17.59 -0.49
C LYS A 71 2.46 16.85 -1.24
N ILE A 72 2.58 15.54 -1.05
CA ILE A 72 3.53 14.70 -1.80
C ILE A 72 3.24 14.83 -3.29
N ASN A 73 1.99 14.63 -3.71
CA ASN A 73 1.59 14.67 -5.12
C ASN A 73 1.89 16.03 -5.77
N ALA A 74 1.65 17.12 -5.05
CA ALA A 74 2.00 18.47 -5.51
C ALA A 74 3.52 18.65 -5.67
N SER A 75 4.33 18.02 -4.82
CA SER A 75 5.79 18.08 -4.89
C SER A 75 6.40 17.26 -6.03
N LEU A 76 5.64 16.35 -6.65
CA LEU A 76 6.10 15.56 -7.79
C LEU A 76 6.35 16.39 -9.07
N SER A 77 5.86 17.63 -9.12
CA SER A 77 6.15 18.58 -10.20
C SER A 77 7.57 19.19 -10.12
N ASP A 78 8.36 18.86 -9.10
CA ASP A 78 9.77 19.31 -9.02
C ASP A 78 10.54 18.81 -10.26
N PRO A 79 11.27 19.69 -10.97
CA PRO A 79 12.05 19.31 -12.15
C PRO A 79 13.02 18.15 -11.92
N LYS A 80 13.56 17.99 -10.70
CA LYS A 80 14.44 16.88 -10.36
C LYS A 80 13.72 15.54 -10.37
N ILE A 81 12.45 15.53 -9.94
CA ILE A 81 11.60 14.33 -9.99
C ILE A 81 11.29 13.97 -11.45
N THR A 82 10.90 14.97 -12.24
CA THR A 82 10.66 14.78 -13.68
C THR A 82 11.91 14.28 -14.40
N GLU A 83 13.10 14.82 -14.11
CA GLU A 83 14.37 14.34 -14.66
C GLU A 83 14.67 12.88 -14.27
N LEU A 84 14.43 12.53 -12.99
CA LEU A 84 14.69 11.19 -12.44
C LEU A 84 13.87 10.11 -13.15
N PHE A 85 12.59 10.37 -13.42
CA PHE A 85 11.67 9.42 -14.07
C PHE A 85 11.60 9.60 -15.59
N GLY A 86 12.18 10.69 -16.13
CA GLY A 86 12.12 11.03 -17.55
C GLY A 86 10.76 11.57 -18.02
N SER A 87 9.82 11.78 -17.12
CA SER A 87 8.50 12.35 -17.35
C SER A 87 7.86 12.80 -16.04
N GLU A 88 6.80 13.62 -16.12
CA GLU A 88 5.96 13.91 -14.98
C GLU A 88 5.26 12.63 -14.48
N VAL A 89 5.23 12.50 -13.16
CA VAL A 89 4.55 11.38 -12.47
C VAL A 89 3.52 11.91 -11.49
N GLU A 90 2.58 11.04 -11.10
CA GLU A 90 1.58 11.30 -10.09
C GLU A 90 1.44 10.11 -9.14
N LEU A 91 0.94 10.36 -7.93
CA LEU A 91 0.47 9.30 -7.05
C LEU A 91 -0.84 8.74 -7.61
N TYR A 92 -0.94 7.42 -7.63
CA TYR A 92 -2.16 6.72 -7.99
C TYR A 92 -2.53 5.71 -6.90
N ILE A 93 -3.71 5.89 -6.30
CA ILE A 93 -4.18 5.04 -5.19
C ILE A 93 -4.88 3.82 -5.79
N GLU A 94 -4.36 2.63 -5.52
CA GLU A 94 -4.92 1.37 -5.99
C GLU A 94 -5.84 0.71 -4.96
N ASP A 95 -5.59 0.91 -3.67
CA ASP A 95 -6.51 0.47 -2.61
C ASP A 95 -6.35 1.38 -1.38
N ALA A 96 -7.46 1.63 -0.68
CA ALA A 96 -7.49 2.52 0.47
C ALA A 96 -8.34 1.90 1.60
N LEU A 97 -9.37 2.58 2.08
CA LEU A 97 -10.28 2.00 3.07
C LEU A 97 -10.98 0.78 2.48
N ARG A 98 -10.64 -0.39 3.03
CA ARG A 98 -11.17 -1.69 2.60
C ARG A 98 -12.21 -2.18 3.61
N PRO A 99 -13.47 -2.37 3.20
CA PRO A 99 -14.49 -2.96 4.07
C PRO A 99 -14.07 -4.34 4.60
N VAL A 100 -14.44 -4.66 5.84
CA VAL A 100 -14.13 -5.97 6.45
C VAL A 100 -14.67 -7.14 5.62
N THR A 101 -15.84 -6.96 4.97
CA THR A 101 -16.42 -7.98 4.09
C THR A 101 -15.54 -8.29 2.88
N LEU A 102 -14.95 -7.26 2.25
CA LEU A 102 -14.00 -7.45 1.16
C LEU A 102 -12.70 -8.09 1.68
N GLN A 103 -12.18 -7.63 2.83
CA GLN A 103 -11.01 -8.24 3.46
C GLN A 103 -11.21 -9.73 3.73
N THR A 104 -12.41 -10.12 4.23
CA THR A 104 -12.78 -11.52 4.44
C THR A 104 -12.78 -12.30 3.15
N HIS A 105 -13.37 -11.76 2.07
CA HIS A 105 -13.38 -12.42 0.77
C HIS A 105 -11.96 -12.62 0.21
N LEU A 106 -11.08 -11.62 0.36
CA LEU A 106 -9.68 -11.74 -0.06
C LEU A 106 -8.95 -12.83 0.72
N TYR A 107 -9.15 -12.86 2.03
CA TYR A 107 -8.47 -13.81 2.92
C TYR A 107 -8.94 -15.25 2.72
N ASP A 108 -10.27 -15.45 2.63
CA ASP A 108 -10.86 -16.78 2.61
C ASP A 108 -10.92 -17.39 1.20
N ASN A 109 -10.90 -16.57 0.15
CA ASN A 109 -11.14 -17.05 -1.23
C ASN A 109 -10.02 -16.62 -2.19
N LEU A 110 -9.86 -15.31 -2.48
CA LEU A 110 -9.02 -14.86 -3.58
C LEU A 110 -7.54 -15.22 -3.41
N ILE A 111 -6.95 -14.90 -2.23
CA ILE A 111 -5.51 -15.13 -2.02
C ILE A 111 -5.17 -16.62 -2.01
N PRO A 112 -5.95 -17.53 -1.35
CA PRO A 112 -5.78 -18.97 -1.51
C PRO A 112 -5.83 -19.43 -2.96
N GLU A 113 -6.80 -18.95 -3.74
CA GLU A 113 -6.93 -19.27 -5.16
C GLU A 113 -5.70 -18.83 -5.98
N LEU A 114 -5.22 -17.60 -5.74
CA LEU A 114 -4.01 -17.07 -6.36
C LEU A 114 -2.77 -17.89 -6.01
N LEU A 115 -2.63 -18.30 -4.75
CA LEU A 115 -1.53 -19.15 -4.30
C LEU A 115 -1.53 -20.50 -5.00
N HIS A 116 -2.67 -21.18 -5.09
CA HIS A 116 -2.81 -22.45 -5.83
C HIS A 116 -2.55 -22.27 -7.32
N ARG A 117 -3.04 -21.18 -7.93
CA ARG A 117 -2.82 -20.87 -9.35
C ARG A 117 -1.34 -20.65 -9.66
N ASN A 118 -0.63 -19.92 -8.81
CA ASN A 118 0.76 -19.57 -9.01
C ASN A 118 1.75 -20.67 -8.54
N HIS A 119 1.30 -21.55 -7.65
CA HIS A 119 2.06 -22.65 -7.08
C HIS A 119 1.20 -23.94 -7.07
N PRO A 120 1.05 -24.64 -8.21
CA PRO A 120 0.13 -25.78 -8.33
C PRO A 120 0.38 -26.94 -7.34
N ASP A 121 1.59 -27.06 -6.83
CA ASP A 121 1.99 -28.11 -5.89
C ASP A 121 1.89 -27.67 -4.40
N ILE A 122 1.42 -26.44 -4.12
CA ILE A 122 1.29 -25.94 -2.75
C ILE A 122 0.19 -26.70 -2.00
N THR A 123 0.46 -27.09 -0.78
CA THR A 123 -0.53 -27.71 0.10
C THR A 123 -1.40 -26.66 0.81
N ASP A 124 -2.60 -27.05 1.27
CA ASP A 124 -3.50 -26.16 2.02
C ASP A 124 -2.83 -25.65 3.31
N ASP A 125 -2.02 -26.46 4.01
CA ASP A 125 -1.28 -26.05 5.20
C ASP A 125 -0.24 -24.97 4.87
N GLU A 126 0.43 -25.07 3.73
CA GLU A 126 1.36 -24.05 3.25
C GLU A 126 0.64 -22.78 2.81
N VAL A 127 -0.55 -22.88 2.21
CA VAL A 127 -1.40 -21.74 1.91
C VAL A 127 -1.75 -20.99 3.19
N VAL A 128 -2.25 -21.68 4.22
CA VAL A 128 -2.58 -21.08 5.52
C VAL A 128 -1.35 -20.42 6.18
N ALA A 129 -0.19 -21.02 6.05
CA ALA A 129 1.06 -20.43 6.56
C ALA A 129 1.44 -19.12 5.84
N ARG A 130 1.30 -19.10 4.50
CA ARG A 130 1.64 -17.92 3.67
C ARG A 130 0.63 -16.79 3.78
N LEU A 131 -0.66 -17.09 3.97
CA LEU A 131 -1.71 -16.05 4.10
C LEU A 131 -1.36 -14.98 5.12
N LYS A 132 -0.80 -15.37 6.27
CA LYS A 132 -0.43 -14.44 7.37
C LYS A 132 0.65 -13.43 6.97
N ASP A 133 1.44 -13.74 5.96
CA ASP A 133 2.52 -12.87 5.47
C ASP A 133 2.04 -11.98 4.31
N ILE A 134 1.01 -12.40 3.59
CA ILE A 134 0.51 -11.73 2.38
C ILE A 134 -0.63 -10.77 2.69
N ILE A 135 -1.54 -11.13 3.60
CA ILE A 135 -2.74 -10.33 3.85
C ILE A 135 -3.07 -10.28 5.34
N GLY A 136 -3.48 -9.09 5.81
CA GLY A 136 -3.95 -8.92 7.18
C GLY A 136 -5.22 -9.72 7.46
N LEU A 137 -5.32 -10.27 8.68
CA LEU A 137 -6.53 -10.96 9.12
C LEU A 137 -7.75 -10.05 9.05
N PRO A 138 -8.87 -10.52 8.49
CA PRO A 138 -10.13 -9.78 8.56
C PRO A 138 -10.58 -9.69 10.03
N SER A 139 -10.97 -8.50 10.46
CA SER A 139 -11.38 -8.27 11.83
C SER A 139 -12.45 -7.19 11.92
N SER A 140 -13.51 -7.47 12.64
CA SER A 140 -14.53 -6.49 13.08
C SER A 140 -14.27 -6.00 14.50
N ASP A 141 -13.20 -6.46 15.15
CA ASP A 141 -12.81 -5.97 16.48
C ASP A 141 -12.17 -4.58 16.33
N PRO A 142 -12.77 -3.53 16.91
CA PRO A 142 -12.21 -2.18 16.81
C PRO A 142 -10.84 -2.02 17.48
N ASN A 143 -10.43 -2.97 18.32
CA ASN A 143 -9.11 -2.97 18.94
C ASN A 143 -8.06 -3.71 18.13
N LYS A 144 -8.46 -4.47 17.10
CA LYS A 144 -7.58 -5.27 16.24
C LYS A 144 -7.99 -5.18 14.77
N PRO A 145 -8.18 -3.96 14.21
CA PRO A 145 -8.57 -3.80 12.82
C PRO A 145 -7.47 -4.28 11.89
N SER A 146 -7.83 -4.74 10.69
CA SER A 146 -6.86 -4.85 9.61
C SER A 146 -6.40 -3.44 9.18
N PRO A 147 -5.14 -3.24 8.72
CA PRO A 147 -4.62 -1.91 8.41
C PRO A 147 -5.52 -1.09 7.48
N HIS A 148 -5.93 -1.65 6.34
CA HIS A 148 -6.83 -0.96 5.39
C HIS A 148 -8.20 -0.62 5.97
N ALA A 149 -8.72 -1.41 6.92
CA ALA A 149 -10.02 -1.13 7.55
C ALA A 149 -9.98 0.10 8.48
N THR A 150 -8.81 0.64 8.78
CA THR A 150 -8.65 1.87 9.58
C THR A 150 -8.77 3.14 8.75
N GLY A 151 -8.61 3.06 7.42
CA GLY A 151 -8.40 4.21 6.54
C GLY A 151 -7.05 4.90 6.72
N GLY A 152 -6.19 4.39 7.61
CA GLY A 152 -4.82 4.87 7.81
C GLY A 152 -3.81 4.24 6.86
N ALA A 153 -4.12 3.06 6.30
CA ALA A 153 -3.28 2.35 5.35
C ALA A 153 -3.87 2.37 3.93
N LEU A 154 -2.98 2.34 2.94
CA LEU A 154 -3.34 2.38 1.52
C LEU A 154 -2.25 1.74 0.65
N ASP A 155 -2.66 1.26 -0.51
CA ASP A 155 -1.77 0.85 -1.58
C ASP A 155 -1.70 1.98 -2.62
N VAL A 156 -0.51 2.51 -2.83
CA VAL A 156 -0.28 3.65 -3.71
C VAL A 156 0.96 3.41 -4.58
N ILE A 157 0.89 3.84 -5.81
CA ILE A 157 1.95 3.68 -6.81
C ILE A 157 2.23 5.02 -7.50
N LEU A 158 3.27 5.06 -8.31
CA LEU A 158 3.51 6.17 -9.25
C LEU A 158 3.05 5.79 -10.66
N ARG A 159 2.39 6.73 -11.35
CA ARG A 159 2.03 6.64 -12.77
C ARG A 159 2.60 7.79 -13.56
N PHE A 160 2.90 7.54 -14.83
CA PHE A 160 3.27 8.59 -15.77
C PHE A 160 2.05 9.41 -16.17
N LYS A 161 2.11 10.73 -15.99
CA LYS A 161 1.04 11.65 -16.40
C LYS A 161 0.98 11.90 -17.90
N GLN A 162 2.09 11.65 -18.60
CA GLN A 162 2.22 11.88 -20.03
C GLN A 162 2.91 10.70 -20.69
N ALA A 163 2.58 10.45 -21.96
CA ALA A 163 3.28 9.46 -22.75
C ALA A 163 4.75 9.88 -22.95
N THR A 164 5.63 8.90 -22.93
CA THR A 164 7.06 9.03 -23.26
C THR A 164 7.39 8.12 -24.43
N PRO A 165 8.61 8.20 -25.05
CA PRO A 165 9.00 7.22 -26.06
C PRO A 165 8.97 5.76 -25.58
N MET A 166 9.04 5.53 -24.26
CA MET A 166 9.09 4.19 -23.67
C MET A 166 7.81 3.79 -22.93
N PHE A 167 6.98 4.75 -22.50
CA PHE A 167 5.82 4.50 -21.66
C PHE A 167 4.60 5.24 -22.16
N VAL A 168 3.43 4.61 -22.04
CA VAL A 168 2.13 5.22 -22.35
C VAL A 168 1.67 6.07 -21.16
N GLU A 169 0.91 7.12 -21.43
CA GLU A 169 0.19 7.88 -20.40
C GLU A 169 -0.63 6.95 -19.50
N GLY A 170 -0.59 7.17 -18.20
CA GLY A 170 -1.27 6.37 -17.20
C GLY A 170 -0.62 5.01 -16.89
N SER A 171 0.50 4.65 -17.55
CA SER A 171 1.23 3.44 -17.20
C SER A 171 1.98 3.60 -15.88
N ASN A 172 2.12 2.48 -15.15
CA ASN A 172 2.83 2.47 -13.88
C ASN A 172 4.34 2.71 -14.09
N VAL A 173 4.97 3.43 -13.18
CA VAL A 173 6.43 3.51 -13.13
C VAL A 173 6.98 2.11 -12.83
N PRO A 174 7.97 1.60 -13.61
CA PRO A 174 8.50 0.26 -13.42
C PRO A 174 9.13 0.08 -12.03
N MET A 175 8.57 -0.79 -11.22
CA MET A 175 9.04 -1.13 -9.87
C MET A 175 9.57 -2.57 -9.78
N GLY A 176 9.66 -3.28 -10.91
CA GLY A 176 10.31 -4.60 -11.03
C GLY A 176 9.52 -5.74 -10.42
N HIS A 177 8.19 -5.65 -10.38
CA HIS A 177 7.30 -6.76 -10.07
C HIS A 177 6.26 -6.91 -11.18
N VAL A 178 5.66 -8.08 -11.27
CA VAL A 178 4.52 -8.35 -12.15
C VAL A 178 3.24 -8.22 -11.32
N ASP A 179 2.22 -7.57 -11.88
CA ASP A 179 0.92 -7.44 -11.22
C ASP A 179 0.34 -8.82 -10.86
N GLY A 180 -0.13 -8.98 -9.62
CA GLY A 180 -0.57 -10.26 -9.06
C GLY A 180 0.57 -11.18 -8.58
N GLU A 181 1.83 -10.74 -8.65
CA GLU A 181 2.97 -11.50 -8.11
C GLU A 181 2.92 -11.56 -6.59
N THR A 182 3.25 -12.74 -6.06
CA THR A 182 3.46 -12.98 -4.61
C THR A 182 4.88 -13.49 -4.37
N GLY A 183 5.50 -13.07 -3.29
CA GLY A 183 6.84 -13.54 -2.91
C GLY A 183 7.84 -12.42 -2.63
N ALA A 184 9.12 -12.76 -2.52
CA ALA A 184 10.14 -11.85 -2.04
C ALA A 184 10.34 -10.59 -2.92
N ARG A 185 10.04 -10.67 -4.22
CA ARG A 185 10.24 -9.56 -5.16
C ARG A 185 9.36 -8.34 -4.87
N ILE A 186 8.24 -8.52 -4.17
CA ILE A 186 7.38 -7.42 -3.74
C ILE A 186 7.86 -6.71 -2.46
N ASN A 187 8.83 -7.29 -1.72
CA ASN A 187 9.37 -6.63 -0.55
C ASN A 187 10.08 -5.32 -0.92
N PRO A 188 9.95 -4.25 -0.13
CA PRO A 188 10.59 -2.96 -0.40
C PRO A 188 12.11 -3.07 -0.62
N ASP A 189 12.77 -3.90 0.17
CA ASP A 189 14.22 -4.09 0.21
C ASP A 189 14.75 -5.18 -0.75
N TYR A 190 13.89 -5.80 -1.56
CA TYR A 190 14.30 -6.91 -2.43
C TYR A 190 15.55 -6.60 -3.26
N PHE A 191 15.57 -5.47 -3.95
CA PHE A 191 16.69 -5.08 -4.81
C PHE A 191 17.91 -4.55 -4.03
N GLU A 192 17.80 -4.35 -2.72
CA GLU A 192 18.93 -4.04 -1.84
C GLU A 192 19.61 -5.31 -1.32
N MET A 193 18.85 -6.40 -1.24
CA MET A 193 19.28 -7.69 -0.70
C MET A 193 19.65 -8.70 -1.79
N SER A 194 19.26 -8.42 -3.05
CA SER A 194 19.48 -9.32 -4.19
C SER A 194 20.60 -8.79 -5.09
N GLU A 195 21.22 -9.69 -5.87
CA GLU A 195 22.12 -9.30 -6.91
C GLU A 195 21.35 -8.66 -8.08
N VAL A 196 21.66 -7.42 -8.41
CA VAL A 196 21.00 -6.62 -9.45
C VAL A 196 21.88 -6.57 -10.69
N THR A 197 21.57 -7.41 -11.68
CA THR A 197 22.41 -7.57 -12.89
C THR A 197 21.75 -7.01 -14.14
N SER A 198 20.43 -7.22 -14.31
CA SER A 198 19.72 -6.73 -15.49
C SER A 198 19.49 -5.21 -15.46
N ASP A 199 19.30 -4.60 -16.61
CA ASP A 199 19.03 -3.17 -16.69
C ASP A 199 17.63 -2.85 -16.17
N GLU A 200 16.66 -3.75 -16.34
CA GLU A 200 15.31 -3.65 -15.77
C GLU A 200 15.36 -3.63 -14.24
N ASP A 201 16.17 -4.51 -13.62
CA ASP A 201 16.28 -4.56 -12.16
C ASP A 201 17.01 -3.32 -11.61
N LYS A 202 18.00 -2.79 -12.33
CA LYS A 202 18.65 -1.51 -11.96
C LYS A 202 17.67 -0.34 -12.01
N ILE A 203 16.81 -0.29 -13.03
CA ILE A 203 15.75 0.71 -13.14
C ILE A 203 14.77 0.56 -11.96
N ALA A 204 14.33 -0.65 -11.69
CA ALA A 204 13.40 -0.93 -10.57
C ALA A 204 14.01 -0.55 -9.21
N GLN A 205 15.26 -0.90 -8.93
CA GLN A 205 15.97 -0.52 -7.72
C GLN A 205 16.03 1.01 -7.56
N ARG A 206 16.47 1.72 -8.62
CA ARG A 206 16.49 3.19 -8.62
C ARG A 206 15.11 3.78 -8.35
N ASN A 207 14.09 3.27 -9.03
CA ASN A 207 12.72 3.77 -8.90
C ASN A 207 12.15 3.51 -7.50
N ARG A 208 12.39 2.34 -6.90
CA ARG A 208 11.98 2.06 -5.52
C ARG A 208 12.67 2.94 -4.49
N ARG A 209 13.97 3.18 -4.63
CA ARG A 209 14.71 4.13 -3.77
C ARG A 209 14.11 5.54 -3.86
N ALA A 210 13.83 6.00 -5.08
CA ALA A 210 13.22 7.30 -5.32
C ALA A 210 11.81 7.36 -4.73
N TYR A 211 10.99 6.36 -4.99
CA TYR A 211 9.64 6.25 -4.46
C TYR A 211 9.62 6.25 -2.93
N TYR A 212 10.49 5.47 -2.30
CA TYR A 212 10.63 5.45 -0.85
C TYR A 212 11.00 6.84 -0.29
N ALA A 213 11.97 7.52 -0.91
CA ALA A 213 12.36 8.87 -0.51
C ALA A 213 11.24 9.90 -0.71
N ILE A 214 10.42 9.75 -1.74
CA ILE A 214 9.23 10.57 -2.01
C ILE A 214 8.18 10.35 -0.92
N MET A 215 7.80 9.10 -0.66
CA MET A 215 6.73 8.78 0.28
C MET A 215 7.09 9.12 1.73
N THR A 216 8.33 8.90 2.15
CA THR A 216 8.81 9.32 3.48
C THR A 216 9.05 10.84 3.58
N GLY A 217 9.05 11.56 2.45
CA GLY A 217 9.35 12.99 2.39
C GLY A 217 10.84 13.33 2.39
N ALA A 218 11.72 12.34 2.49
CA ALA A 218 13.17 12.55 2.49
C ALA A 218 13.66 13.27 1.21
N ALA A 219 13.00 13.01 0.07
CA ALA A 219 13.26 13.70 -1.20
C ALA A 219 13.05 15.23 -1.11
N PHE A 220 12.22 15.68 -0.18
CA PHE A 220 11.81 17.07 0.00
C PHE A 220 12.33 17.69 1.31
N GLY A 221 13.12 16.94 2.10
CA GLY A 221 13.65 17.38 3.40
C GLY A 221 12.58 17.53 4.50
N VAL A 222 11.48 16.78 4.40
CA VAL A 222 10.40 16.74 5.38
C VAL A 222 10.18 15.32 5.87
N ASP A 223 9.46 15.15 6.97
CA ASP A 223 8.95 13.87 7.43
C ASP A 223 7.44 13.84 7.20
N THR A 224 6.96 12.83 6.49
CA THR A 224 5.53 12.64 6.22
C THR A 224 4.83 11.85 7.32
N GLY A 225 5.57 11.10 8.11
CA GLY A 225 5.03 10.13 9.06
C GLY A 225 4.43 8.87 8.40
N LEU A 226 4.54 8.74 7.07
CA LEU A 226 4.13 7.52 6.37
C LEU A 226 5.18 6.42 6.56
N VAL A 227 4.72 5.23 6.87
CA VAL A 227 5.54 4.04 7.12
C VAL A 227 5.24 2.98 6.06
N ASN A 228 6.28 2.44 5.45
CA ASN A 228 6.14 1.37 4.45
C ASN A 228 5.98 0.00 5.14
N ASN A 229 5.08 -0.84 4.62
CA ASN A 229 4.97 -2.23 5.01
C ASN A 229 6.24 -2.99 4.59
N PRO A 230 6.94 -3.70 5.49
CA PRO A 230 8.18 -4.41 5.16
C PRO A 230 8.05 -5.55 4.14
N THR A 231 6.83 -5.94 3.77
CA THR A 231 6.57 -7.04 2.83
C THR A 231 5.92 -6.61 1.53
N GLU A 232 5.56 -5.30 1.38
CA GLU A 232 4.87 -4.78 0.20
C GLU A 232 5.34 -3.35 -0.07
N TRP A 233 6.04 -3.10 -1.17
CA TRP A 233 6.63 -1.80 -1.48
C TRP A 233 5.57 -0.70 -1.75
N TRP A 234 4.36 -1.08 -2.18
CA TRP A 234 3.26 -0.16 -2.47
C TRP A 234 2.41 0.19 -1.25
N HIS A 235 2.47 -0.64 -0.18
CA HIS A 235 1.63 -0.48 1.01
C HIS A 235 2.26 0.51 2.01
N TRP A 236 1.55 1.57 2.26
CA TRP A 236 1.93 2.63 3.18
C TRP A 236 0.85 2.86 4.21
N GLY A 237 1.23 3.23 5.43
CA GLY A 237 0.29 3.50 6.50
C GLY A 237 0.78 4.56 7.45
N MET A 238 -0.15 5.09 8.21
CA MET A 238 0.07 6.01 9.33
C MET A 238 -1.03 5.82 10.37
N GLY A 239 -0.64 5.63 11.61
CA GLY A 239 -1.58 5.58 12.74
C GLY A 239 -2.37 4.28 12.89
N ASP A 240 -2.31 3.36 11.94
CA ASP A 240 -2.77 1.98 12.09
C ASP A 240 -1.74 1.15 12.88
N GLN A 241 -2.16 -0.02 13.38
CA GLN A 241 -1.31 -0.86 14.23
C GLN A 241 -0.06 -1.38 13.52
N LEU A 242 -0.12 -1.65 12.19
CA LEU A 242 1.02 -2.11 11.43
C LEU A 242 2.06 -1.00 11.28
N SER A 243 1.64 0.19 10.85
CA SER A 243 2.54 1.36 10.69
C SER A 243 3.16 1.76 12.03
N ALA A 244 2.38 1.83 13.10
CA ALA A 244 2.83 2.15 14.45
C ALA A 244 3.87 1.11 14.94
N LYS A 245 3.62 -0.19 14.72
CA LYS A 245 4.56 -1.25 15.11
C LYS A 245 5.88 -1.20 14.36
N VAL A 246 5.83 -0.98 13.05
CA VAL A 246 7.04 -0.88 12.21
C VAL A 246 7.85 0.38 12.55
N HIS A 247 7.17 1.49 12.85
CA HIS A 247 7.79 2.74 13.28
C HIS A 247 8.42 2.64 14.67
N GLY A 248 7.86 1.79 15.54
CA GLY A 248 8.33 1.59 16.91
C GLY A 248 7.55 2.42 17.94
N ASP A 249 6.32 2.82 17.60
CA ASP A 249 5.41 3.50 18.51
C ASP A 249 4.87 2.55 19.58
N GLU A 250 4.47 3.09 20.72
CA GLU A 250 3.89 2.32 21.83
C GLU A 250 2.40 2.00 21.61
N ALA A 251 1.71 2.77 20.76
CA ALA A 251 0.30 2.60 20.43
C ALA A 251 -0.01 3.10 19.03
N ALA A 252 -1.00 2.49 18.38
CA ALA A 252 -1.69 3.05 17.23
C ALA A 252 -2.74 4.07 17.69
N TYR A 253 -3.35 4.80 16.73
CA TYR A 253 -4.43 5.73 17.08
C TYR A 253 -5.63 5.68 16.12
N TYR A 254 -5.58 4.93 15.04
CA TYR A 254 -6.74 4.67 14.20
C TYR A 254 -7.35 3.30 14.49
N SER A 255 -8.66 3.31 14.78
CA SER A 255 -9.50 2.13 14.86
C SER A 255 -10.25 1.91 13.54
N LEU A 256 -11.19 0.97 13.52
CA LEU A 256 -12.09 0.74 12.38
C LEU A 256 -12.70 2.06 11.89
N ALA A 257 -12.76 2.23 10.59
CA ALA A 257 -13.39 3.37 9.95
C ALA A 257 -14.56 2.91 9.06
N GLU A 258 -15.62 3.72 9.06
CA GLU A 258 -16.70 3.59 8.09
C GLU A 258 -16.78 4.91 7.32
N PRO A 259 -16.95 4.88 5.98
CA PRO A 259 -17.24 6.10 5.23
C PRO A 259 -18.54 6.70 5.76
N GLU A 260 -18.58 8.01 6.01
CA GLU A 260 -19.87 8.67 6.25
C GLU A 260 -20.80 8.37 5.07
N ALA A 261 -22.02 7.95 5.36
CA ALA A 261 -23.04 7.74 4.35
C ALA A 261 -23.28 9.09 3.63
N VAL A 262 -22.93 9.12 2.32
CA VAL A 262 -23.13 10.29 1.46
C VAL A 262 -24.57 10.36 0.99
#